data_86196bf7e34b8958879719239b401108
#
_entry.id   86196bf7e34b8958879719239b401108
#
_cell.length_a   1.000
_cell.length_b   1.000
_cell.length_c   1.000
_cell.angle_alpha   90.00
_cell.angle_beta   90.00
_cell.angle_gamma   90.00
#
_symmetry.space_group_name_H-M   'P 1'
#
loop_
_entity.id
_entity.type
_entity.pdbx_description
1 polymer ?
#
loop_
_entity_poly.entity_id
_entity_poly.type
_entity_poly.pdbx_seq_one_letter_code
_entity_poly.pdbx_strand_id
1 'polypeptide(L)'
;MNAKQIADIIARAPKQVERAMRDEIPRKAAIIAKNHFRQNFRDSGFTDDGLHAWKKTRRQEAGSPYKPLTSERNHLMNSVDAVSAPGQVPYARIHNEGGTIHTNPTITTKMHKMAWAKVYALAGVKGKGKLPKELPEEARKWRALALTKKTKLNITAKVPRRQFIGDSKELRIKINQIVINKLNEIKNGITSR
;
A
#
# COMPACT_ATOMS: atom_id res chain seq x y z
N MET A 1 -25.51 -21.17 -10.87
CA MET A 1 -26.14 -20.85 -12.18
C MET A 1 -25.28 -21.45 -13.29
N ASN A 2 -25.88 -22.14 -14.25
CA ASN A 2 -25.16 -22.73 -15.40
C ASN A 2 -25.26 -21.85 -16.66
N ALA A 3 -24.43 -22.13 -17.68
CA ALA A 3 -24.36 -21.32 -18.91
C ALA A 3 -25.72 -21.20 -19.65
N LYS A 4 -26.50 -22.27 -19.69
CA LYS A 4 -27.83 -22.29 -20.32
C LYS A 4 -28.82 -21.31 -19.63
N GLN A 5 -28.78 -21.28 -18.29
CA GLN A 5 -29.61 -20.35 -17.52
C GLN A 5 -29.18 -18.89 -17.75
N ILE A 6 -27.90 -18.61 -17.88
CA ILE A 6 -27.37 -17.27 -18.20
C ILE A 6 -27.84 -16.85 -19.60
N ALA A 7 -27.73 -17.72 -20.60
CA ALA A 7 -28.16 -17.45 -21.97
C ALA A 7 -29.66 -17.14 -22.04
N ASP A 8 -30.54 -17.88 -21.31
CA ASP A 8 -31.96 -17.66 -21.24
C ASP A 8 -32.31 -16.29 -20.62
N ILE A 9 -31.62 -15.88 -19.56
CA ILE A 9 -31.81 -14.55 -18.94
C ILE A 9 -31.42 -13.44 -19.92
N ILE A 10 -30.30 -13.57 -20.63
CA ILE A 10 -29.84 -12.60 -21.63
C ILE A 10 -30.89 -12.46 -22.75
N ALA A 11 -31.43 -13.59 -23.24
CA ALA A 11 -32.43 -13.58 -24.30
C ALA A 11 -33.75 -12.93 -23.87
N ARG A 12 -34.21 -13.18 -22.63
CA ARG A 12 -35.53 -12.69 -22.13
C ARG A 12 -35.49 -11.27 -21.58
N ALA A 13 -34.33 -10.78 -21.09
CA ALA A 13 -34.19 -9.47 -20.48
C ALA A 13 -32.93 -8.71 -20.90
N PRO A 14 -32.69 -8.54 -22.20
CA PRO A 14 -31.39 -8.00 -22.69
C PRO A 14 -31.09 -6.59 -22.16
N LYS A 15 -32.07 -5.69 -22.13
CA LYS A 15 -31.92 -4.32 -21.61
C LYS A 15 -31.58 -4.28 -20.12
N GLN A 16 -32.15 -5.18 -19.31
CA GLN A 16 -31.89 -5.25 -17.88
C GLN A 16 -30.46 -5.80 -17.63
N VAL A 17 -30.05 -6.81 -18.38
CA VAL A 17 -28.69 -7.36 -18.32
C VAL A 17 -27.67 -6.31 -18.75
N GLU A 18 -27.91 -5.62 -19.86
CA GLU A 18 -27.04 -4.53 -20.35
C GLU A 18 -26.84 -3.45 -19.28
N ARG A 19 -27.94 -2.93 -18.71
CA ARG A 19 -27.88 -1.94 -17.62
C ARG A 19 -27.11 -2.45 -16.41
N ALA A 20 -27.36 -3.70 -16.00
CA ALA A 20 -26.68 -4.31 -14.87
C ALA A 20 -25.17 -4.41 -15.11
N MET A 21 -24.76 -4.87 -16.30
CA MET A 21 -23.35 -5.03 -16.67
C MET A 21 -22.62 -3.71 -16.87
N ARG A 22 -23.29 -2.68 -17.39
CA ARG A 22 -22.70 -1.38 -17.67
C ARG A 22 -22.60 -0.49 -16.42
N ASP A 23 -23.64 -0.48 -15.59
CA ASP A 23 -23.77 0.53 -14.54
C ASP A 23 -23.73 -0.05 -13.12
N GLU A 24 -24.51 -1.10 -12.83
CA GLU A 24 -24.73 -1.55 -11.46
C GLU A 24 -23.60 -2.44 -10.93
N ILE A 25 -23.22 -3.46 -11.73
CA ILE A 25 -22.17 -4.41 -11.34
C ILE A 25 -20.81 -3.71 -11.19
N PRO A 26 -20.36 -2.85 -12.14
CA PRO A 26 -19.08 -2.16 -12.00
C PRO A 26 -19.01 -1.27 -10.76
N ARG A 27 -20.10 -0.56 -10.42
CA ARG A 27 -20.14 0.28 -9.20
C ARG A 27 -20.01 -0.56 -7.93
N LYS A 28 -20.75 -1.66 -7.83
CA LYS A 28 -20.67 -2.57 -6.68
C LYS A 28 -19.30 -3.23 -6.59
N ALA A 29 -18.76 -3.67 -7.72
CA ALA A 29 -17.43 -4.28 -7.80
C ALA A 29 -16.32 -3.30 -7.36
N ALA A 30 -16.41 -2.04 -7.79
CA ALA A 30 -15.45 -1.00 -7.37
C ALA A 30 -15.46 -0.75 -5.86
N ILE A 31 -16.63 -0.73 -5.23
CA ILE A 31 -16.77 -0.58 -3.77
C ILE A 31 -16.15 -1.77 -3.05
N ILE A 32 -16.40 -3.00 -3.52
CA ILE A 32 -15.81 -4.20 -2.92
C ILE A 32 -14.31 -4.25 -3.12
N ALA A 33 -13.82 -3.93 -4.31
CA ALA A 33 -12.38 -3.88 -4.58
C ALA A 33 -11.67 -2.85 -3.68
N LYS A 34 -12.24 -1.65 -3.56
CA LYS A 34 -11.76 -0.61 -2.63
C LYS A 34 -11.67 -1.13 -1.20
N ASN A 35 -12.72 -1.75 -0.68
CA ASN A 35 -12.75 -2.27 0.68
C ASN A 35 -11.76 -3.41 0.87
N HIS A 36 -11.63 -4.31 -0.11
CA HIS A 36 -10.65 -5.39 -0.10
C HIS A 36 -9.22 -4.85 -0.03
N PHE A 37 -8.86 -3.88 -0.88
CA PHE A 37 -7.53 -3.28 -0.88
C PHE A 37 -7.25 -2.47 0.39
N ARG A 38 -8.23 -1.76 0.94
CA ARG A 38 -8.09 -1.09 2.24
C ARG A 38 -7.86 -2.08 3.38
N GLN A 39 -8.50 -3.24 3.31
CA GLN A 39 -8.31 -4.29 4.32
C GLN A 39 -6.87 -4.80 4.32
N ASN A 40 -6.21 -4.92 3.17
CA ASN A 40 -4.81 -5.32 3.07
C ASN A 40 -3.87 -4.43 3.92
N PHE A 41 -4.16 -3.12 4.02
CA PHE A 41 -3.39 -2.22 4.91
C PHE A 41 -3.65 -2.51 6.38
N ARG A 42 -4.90 -2.81 6.75
CA ARG A 42 -5.26 -3.14 8.14
C ARG A 42 -4.63 -4.44 8.59
N ASP A 43 -4.58 -5.41 7.69
CA ASP A 43 -4.01 -6.75 7.93
C ASP A 43 -2.49 -6.77 7.78
N SER A 44 -1.90 -5.67 7.27
CA SER A 44 -0.46 -5.56 6.97
C SER A 44 0.02 -6.69 6.04
N GLY A 45 -0.78 -7.00 5.02
CA GLY A 45 -0.52 -8.07 4.06
C GLY A 45 -1.37 -7.94 2.81
N PHE A 46 -1.21 -8.84 1.86
CA PHE A 46 -2.04 -8.97 0.67
C PHE A 46 -2.83 -10.27 0.74
N THR A 47 -4.13 -10.19 0.54
CA THR A 47 -5.01 -11.35 0.59
C THR A 47 -5.20 -11.92 -0.81
N ASP A 48 -4.63 -13.10 -1.05
CA ASP A 48 -4.76 -13.90 -2.28
C ASP A 48 -4.51 -15.37 -1.94
N ASP A 49 -5.54 -16.20 -1.92
CA ASP A 49 -5.51 -17.58 -1.40
C ASP A 49 -4.92 -17.67 0.01
N GLY A 50 -5.34 -16.71 0.84
CA GLY A 50 -4.82 -16.48 2.19
C GLY A 50 -4.08 -15.16 2.34
N LEU A 51 -3.63 -14.87 3.56
CA LEU A 51 -2.93 -13.62 3.88
C LEU A 51 -1.42 -13.76 3.68
N HIS A 52 -0.88 -13.05 2.71
CA HIS A 52 0.56 -12.88 2.50
C HIS A 52 1.06 -11.66 3.26
N ALA A 53 1.56 -11.87 4.48
CA ALA A 53 1.98 -10.80 5.38
C ALA A 53 3.17 -9.98 4.81
N TRP A 54 3.15 -8.68 5.00
CA TRP A 54 4.26 -7.82 4.61
C TRP A 54 5.45 -7.98 5.55
N LYS A 55 6.67 -7.81 5.00
CA LYS A 55 7.87 -7.76 5.81
C LYS A 55 7.76 -6.66 6.88
N LYS A 56 7.97 -7.03 8.14
CA LYS A 56 7.96 -6.10 9.27
C LYS A 56 8.97 -4.96 9.06
N THR A 57 8.64 -3.80 9.54
CA THR A 57 9.57 -2.68 9.63
C THR A 57 10.44 -2.83 10.87
N ARG A 58 11.62 -2.20 10.89
CA ARG A 58 12.49 -2.17 12.09
C ARG A 58 11.76 -1.70 13.35
N ARG A 59 10.78 -0.79 13.21
CA ARG A 59 9.96 -0.33 14.33
C ARG A 59 9.04 -1.43 14.87
N GLN A 60 8.46 -2.22 13.99
CA GLN A 60 7.62 -3.36 14.37
C GLN A 60 8.45 -4.50 14.96
N GLU A 61 9.66 -4.72 14.46
CA GLU A 61 10.61 -5.68 15.03
C GLU A 61 11.02 -5.27 16.46
N ALA A 62 11.10 -3.95 16.72
CA ALA A 62 11.35 -3.38 18.05
C ALA A 62 10.09 -3.28 18.93
N GLY A 63 8.99 -3.98 18.60
CA GLY A 63 7.78 -4.04 19.43
C GLY A 63 6.80 -2.87 19.25
N SER A 64 7.02 -1.97 18.28
CA SER A 64 6.08 -0.87 18.03
C SER A 64 4.78 -1.37 17.38
N PRO A 65 3.59 -0.94 17.85
CA PRO A 65 2.30 -1.25 17.23
C PRO A 65 2.08 -0.53 15.88
N TYR A 66 3.07 0.23 15.41
CA TYR A 66 2.98 0.99 14.17
C TYR A 66 2.71 0.10 12.96
N LYS A 67 1.64 0.39 12.23
CA LYS A 67 1.33 -0.25 10.95
C LYS A 67 1.88 0.59 9.81
N PRO A 68 2.73 0.03 8.93
CA PRO A 68 3.27 0.78 7.81
C PRO A 68 2.15 1.15 6.81
N LEU A 69 2.29 2.32 6.19
CA LEU A 69 1.39 2.82 5.14
C LEU A 69 -0.05 3.15 5.58
N THR A 70 -0.35 3.12 6.89
CA THR A 70 -1.70 3.38 7.44
C THR A 70 -1.84 4.71 8.15
N SER A 71 -0.76 5.52 8.26
CA SER A 71 -0.83 6.81 8.95
C SER A 71 -1.76 7.78 8.21
N GLU A 72 -2.45 8.64 8.94
CA GLU A 72 -3.32 9.70 8.39
C GLU A 72 -2.58 10.63 7.41
N ARG A 73 -1.29 10.83 7.64
CA ARG A 73 -0.40 11.60 6.74
C ARG A 73 -0.01 10.83 5.49
N ASN A 74 -0.20 9.51 5.48
CA ASN A 74 0.10 8.69 4.34
C ASN A 74 -1.18 8.44 3.55
N HIS A 75 -1.35 9.18 2.48
CA HIS A 75 -2.51 9.09 1.61
C HIS A 75 -2.59 7.78 0.81
N LEU A 76 -1.63 6.84 0.99
CA LEU A 76 -1.60 5.63 0.19
C LEU A 76 -2.82 4.73 0.42
N MET A 77 -3.22 4.51 1.67
CA MET A 77 -4.43 3.76 1.99
C MET A 77 -5.71 4.47 1.49
N ASN A 78 -5.71 5.80 1.51
CA ASN A 78 -6.83 6.60 1.04
C ASN A 78 -6.86 6.73 -0.49
N SER A 79 -5.69 6.66 -1.15
CA SER A 79 -5.56 6.71 -2.61
C SER A 79 -6.00 5.42 -3.31
N VAL A 80 -6.35 4.38 -2.57
CA VAL A 80 -6.98 3.17 -3.14
C VAL A 80 -8.34 3.49 -3.78
N ASP A 81 -8.93 4.65 -3.48
CA ASP A 81 -10.09 5.18 -4.21
C ASP A 81 -9.78 5.48 -5.69
N ALA A 82 -8.51 5.69 -5.98
CA ALA A 82 -7.99 5.95 -7.30
C ALA A 82 -7.48 4.67 -7.99
N VAL A 83 -8.16 3.55 -7.87
CA VAL A 83 -7.98 2.42 -8.81
C VAL A 83 -8.17 2.89 -10.27
N SER A 84 -8.89 4.00 -10.43
CA SER A 84 -9.11 4.71 -11.69
C SER A 84 -8.10 5.82 -12.02
N ALA A 85 -7.20 6.17 -11.09
CA ALA A 85 -6.21 7.23 -11.32
C ALA A 85 -4.82 6.85 -10.77
N PRO A 86 -4.04 6.02 -11.49
CA PRO A 86 -2.72 5.57 -11.06
C PRO A 86 -1.67 6.69 -10.89
N GLY A 87 -2.03 7.96 -11.17
CA GLY A 87 -1.12 9.10 -11.11
C GLY A 87 -1.11 9.91 -9.81
N GLN A 88 -2.04 9.68 -8.87
CA GLN A 88 -2.16 10.58 -7.71
C GLN A 88 -1.11 10.36 -6.61
N VAL A 89 -0.49 9.19 -6.52
CA VAL A 89 0.52 8.88 -5.50
C VAL A 89 1.75 8.27 -6.17
N PRO A 90 2.77 9.08 -6.51
CA PRO A 90 3.91 8.62 -7.31
C PRO A 90 4.72 7.49 -6.66
N TYR A 91 4.67 7.34 -5.34
CA TYR A 91 5.36 6.26 -4.62
C TYR A 91 4.51 4.99 -4.45
N ALA A 92 3.25 4.98 -4.89
CA ALA A 92 2.37 3.80 -4.74
C ALA A 92 2.94 2.57 -5.43
N ARG A 93 3.41 2.72 -6.66
CA ARG A 93 3.98 1.63 -7.44
C ARG A 93 5.17 0.97 -6.76
N ILE A 94 6.12 1.77 -6.27
CA ILE A 94 7.34 1.22 -5.64
C ILE A 94 7.02 0.47 -4.33
N HIS A 95 5.98 0.87 -3.61
CA HIS A 95 5.52 0.12 -2.44
C HIS A 95 4.79 -1.16 -2.83
N ASN A 96 3.97 -1.13 -3.88
CA ASN A 96 3.21 -2.29 -4.34
C ASN A 96 4.12 -3.38 -4.93
N GLU A 97 5.09 -2.99 -5.76
CA GLU A 97 5.95 -3.91 -6.50
C GLU A 97 7.29 -4.17 -5.81
N GLY A 98 7.71 -3.28 -4.91
CA GLY A 98 9.06 -3.22 -4.38
C GLY A 98 10.05 -2.65 -5.39
N GLY A 99 11.29 -2.48 -4.97
CA GLY A 99 12.34 -2.01 -5.88
C GLY A 99 13.42 -1.20 -5.19
N THR A 100 14.20 -0.50 -5.99
CA THR A 100 15.31 0.35 -5.51
C THR A 100 15.05 1.80 -5.90
N ILE A 101 15.16 2.69 -4.95
CA ILE A 101 15.08 4.14 -5.16
C ILE A 101 16.49 4.72 -5.07
N HIS A 102 16.86 5.49 -6.08
CA HIS A 102 18.06 6.32 -6.08
C HIS A 102 17.64 7.78 -5.92
N THR A 103 18.17 8.46 -4.93
CA THR A 103 17.87 9.87 -4.69
C THR A 103 19.10 10.64 -4.24
N ASN A 104 19.19 11.89 -4.66
CA ASN A 104 20.33 12.76 -4.38
C ASN A 104 19.87 14.03 -3.61
N PRO A 105 19.37 13.89 -2.36
CA PRO A 105 18.91 15.03 -1.60
C PRO A 105 20.07 15.99 -1.28
N THR A 106 19.75 17.29 -1.29
CA THR A 106 20.67 18.34 -0.85
C THR A 106 20.90 18.23 0.66
N ILE A 107 22.15 18.30 1.08
CA ILE A 107 22.53 18.30 2.50
C ILE A 107 22.24 19.69 3.06
N THR A 108 21.41 19.76 4.09
CA THR A 108 21.02 21.01 4.75
C THR A 108 21.70 21.16 6.09
N THR A 109 21.79 22.40 6.60
CA THR A 109 22.27 22.69 7.97
C THR A 109 21.48 21.91 9.03
N LYS A 110 20.16 21.68 8.78
CA LYS A 110 19.33 20.87 9.67
C LYS A 110 19.77 19.40 9.71
N MET A 111 20.22 18.85 8.58
CA MET A 111 20.77 17.49 8.51
C MET A 111 22.08 17.37 9.28
N HIS A 112 22.98 18.35 9.17
CA HIS A 112 24.21 18.38 9.98
C HIS A 112 23.89 18.42 11.48
N LYS A 113 22.97 19.30 11.92
CA LYS A 113 22.55 19.36 13.33
C LYS A 113 21.96 18.04 13.81
N MET A 114 21.09 17.41 13.01
CA MET A 114 20.50 16.11 13.32
C MET A 114 21.59 15.02 13.40
N ALA A 115 22.54 15.02 12.48
CA ALA A 115 23.64 14.05 12.48
C ALA A 115 24.48 14.18 13.75
N TRP A 116 24.85 15.38 14.18
CA TRP A 116 25.52 15.60 15.46
C TRP A 116 24.70 15.13 16.66
N ALA A 117 23.40 15.43 16.72
CA ALA A 117 22.53 14.94 17.78
C ALA A 117 22.54 13.40 17.87
N LYS A 118 22.54 12.71 16.71
CA LYS A 118 22.68 11.26 16.66
C LYS A 118 24.02 10.75 17.14
N VAL A 119 25.12 11.43 16.79
CA VAL A 119 26.46 11.09 17.29
C VAL A 119 26.50 11.12 18.82
N TYR A 120 26.04 12.22 19.43
CA TYR A 120 26.02 12.38 20.87
C TYR A 120 25.11 11.34 21.56
N ALA A 121 23.94 11.08 21.02
CA ALA A 121 23.02 10.08 21.55
C ALA A 121 23.60 8.66 21.53
N LEU A 122 24.24 8.27 20.42
CA LEU A 122 24.86 6.94 20.27
C LEU A 122 26.14 6.78 21.07
N ALA A 123 26.85 7.89 21.33
CA ALA A 123 28.02 7.92 22.19
C ALA A 123 27.67 7.97 23.69
N GLY A 124 26.36 8.06 24.05
CA GLY A 124 25.92 8.17 25.45
C GLY A 124 26.26 9.50 26.12
N VAL A 125 26.61 10.54 25.34
CA VAL A 125 27.04 11.83 25.85
C VAL A 125 25.87 12.81 25.91
N LYS A 126 25.60 13.35 27.09
CA LYS A 126 24.55 14.38 27.29
C LYS A 126 25.05 15.78 26.90
N GLY A 127 24.23 16.49 26.15
CA GLY A 127 24.52 17.89 25.77
C GLY A 127 25.70 18.01 24.80
N LYS A 128 26.59 19.00 25.03
CA LYS A 128 27.78 19.27 24.24
C LYS A 128 29.06 18.69 24.89
N GLY A 129 28.93 17.60 25.64
CA GLY A 129 30.06 16.96 26.31
C GLY A 129 31.15 16.46 25.32
N LYS A 130 32.35 16.18 25.85
CA LYS A 130 33.44 15.68 25.05
C LYS A 130 33.14 14.26 24.55
N LEU A 131 33.27 14.03 23.26
CA LEU A 131 33.08 12.73 22.67
C LEU A 131 34.20 11.78 23.05
N PRO A 132 33.93 10.48 23.28
CA PRO A 132 34.96 9.50 23.54
C PRO A 132 35.88 9.33 22.30
N LYS A 133 37.13 8.91 22.56
CA LYS A 133 38.10 8.67 21.48
C LYS A 133 37.60 7.60 20.50
N GLU A 134 37.00 6.55 21.03
CA GLU A 134 36.37 5.49 20.23
C GLU A 134 34.84 5.67 20.20
N LEU A 135 34.32 5.77 19.01
CA LEU A 135 32.89 5.89 18.77
C LEU A 135 32.33 4.56 18.23
N PRO A 136 31.10 4.17 18.64
CA PRO A 136 30.39 3.07 18.01
C PRO A 136 30.36 3.24 16.49
N GLU A 137 30.34 2.12 15.75
CA GLU A 137 30.40 2.15 14.28
C GLU A 137 29.26 2.99 13.68
N GLU A 138 28.06 2.88 14.24
CA GLU A 138 26.91 3.67 13.81
C GLU A 138 27.11 5.17 14.07
N ALA A 139 27.69 5.55 15.20
CA ALA A 139 28.03 6.93 15.52
C ALA A 139 29.09 7.50 14.56
N ARG A 140 30.06 6.68 14.12
CA ARG A 140 31.04 7.08 13.09
C ARG A 140 30.40 7.42 11.76
N LYS A 141 29.40 6.64 11.32
CA LYS A 141 28.61 6.92 10.09
C LYS A 141 27.89 8.26 10.19
N TRP A 142 27.25 8.54 11.31
CA TRP A 142 26.60 9.83 11.54
C TRP A 142 27.60 11.00 11.62
N ARG A 143 28.77 10.78 12.23
CA ARG A 143 29.85 11.78 12.29
C ARG A 143 30.36 12.12 10.89
N ALA A 144 30.51 11.14 10.01
CA ALA A 144 30.89 11.37 8.61
C ALA A 144 29.88 12.29 7.89
N LEU A 145 28.57 12.10 8.13
CA LEU A 145 27.53 12.98 7.60
C LEU A 145 27.59 14.39 8.24
N ALA A 146 27.85 14.47 9.54
CA ALA A 146 27.94 15.75 10.26
C ALA A 146 29.10 16.61 9.80
N LEU A 147 30.21 16.00 9.34
CA LEU A 147 31.42 16.67 8.91
C LEU A 147 31.55 16.80 7.38
N THR A 148 30.63 16.22 6.62
CA THR A 148 30.76 16.25 5.16
C THR A 148 30.65 17.66 4.59
N LYS A 149 31.50 17.97 3.62
CA LYS A 149 31.44 19.20 2.80
C LYS A 149 30.66 19.00 1.50
N LYS A 150 30.13 17.78 1.24
CA LYS A 150 29.33 17.50 0.05
C LYS A 150 28.03 18.26 0.11
N THR A 151 27.54 18.72 -1.02
CA THR A 151 26.26 19.42 -1.15
C THR A 151 25.08 18.45 -1.31
N LYS A 152 25.35 17.23 -1.79
CA LYS A 152 24.33 16.21 -2.05
C LYS A 152 24.75 14.86 -1.48
N LEU A 153 23.76 14.07 -1.05
CA LEU A 153 23.92 12.65 -0.67
C LEU A 153 23.44 11.78 -1.82
N ASN A 154 24.20 10.71 -2.10
CA ASN A 154 23.72 9.62 -2.96
C ASN A 154 23.10 8.55 -2.05
N ILE A 155 21.77 8.44 -2.09
CA ILE A 155 21.04 7.45 -1.28
C ILE A 155 20.46 6.41 -2.22
N THR A 156 20.79 5.15 -1.97
CA THR A 156 20.18 3.99 -2.60
C THR A 156 19.38 3.25 -1.53
N ALA A 157 18.05 3.27 -1.65
CA ALA A 157 17.16 2.63 -0.70
C ALA A 157 16.43 1.46 -1.36
N LYS A 158 16.54 0.27 -0.78
CA LYS A 158 15.75 -0.90 -1.17
C LYS A 158 14.40 -0.84 -0.45
N VAL A 159 13.31 -0.70 -1.23
CA VAL A 159 11.95 -0.71 -0.73
C VAL A 159 11.41 -2.13 -0.85
N PRO A 160 11.06 -2.79 0.26
CA PRO A 160 10.47 -4.11 0.19
C PRO A 160 9.09 -4.06 -0.44
N ARG A 161 8.73 -5.08 -1.21
CA ARG A 161 7.38 -5.24 -1.76
C ARG A 161 6.37 -5.32 -0.61
N ARG A 162 5.36 -4.47 -0.69
CA ARG A 162 4.18 -4.47 0.16
C ARG A 162 2.97 -4.33 -0.74
N GLN A 163 2.65 -5.41 -1.42
CA GLN A 163 1.53 -5.43 -2.35
C GLN A 163 0.24 -5.13 -1.59
N PHE A 164 -0.54 -4.18 -2.09
CA PHE A 164 -1.84 -3.80 -1.53
C PHE A 164 -2.93 -3.75 -2.60
N ILE A 165 -2.56 -3.66 -3.87
CA ILE A 165 -3.43 -3.75 -5.05
C ILE A 165 -2.91 -4.87 -5.94
N GLY A 166 -3.82 -5.65 -6.49
CA GLY A 166 -3.49 -6.71 -7.43
C GLY A 166 -4.67 -7.64 -7.66
N ASP A 167 -4.45 -8.63 -8.49
CA ASP A 167 -5.39 -9.71 -8.67
C ASP A 167 -5.45 -10.57 -7.41
N SER A 168 -6.64 -10.96 -6.97
CA SER A 168 -6.90 -11.73 -5.77
C SER A 168 -8.05 -12.69 -6.01
N LYS A 169 -7.85 -13.93 -5.62
CA LYS A 169 -8.83 -15.01 -5.73
C LYS A 169 -10.10 -14.68 -4.93
N GLU A 170 -9.94 -14.18 -3.70
CA GLU A 170 -11.04 -13.77 -2.85
C GLU A 170 -11.82 -12.58 -3.42
N LEU A 171 -11.12 -11.63 -4.02
CA LEU A 171 -11.77 -10.50 -4.68
C LEU A 171 -12.57 -10.97 -5.89
N ARG A 172 -12.01 -11.85 -6.72
CA ARG A 172 -12.72 -12.45 -7.86
C ARG A 172 -13.97 -13.21 -7.44
N ILE A 173 -13.89 -14.00 -6.36
CA ILE A 173 -15.04 -14.73 -5.81
C ILE A 173 -16.14 -13.74 -5.39
N LYS A 174 -15.79 -12.67 -4.66
CA LYS A 174 -16.75 -11.64 -4.22
C LYS A 174 -17.41 -10.92 -5.40
N ILE A 175 -16.65 -10.59 -6.44
CA ILE A 175 -17.18 -9.95 -7.66
C ILE A 175 -18.10 -10.92 -8.41
N ASN A 176 -17.69 -12.18 -8.59
CA ASN A 176 -18.54 -13.19 -9.24
C ASN A 176 -19.86 -13.38 -8.48
N GLN A 177 -19.84 -13.33 -7.14
CA GLN A 177 -21.07 -13.42 -6.36
C GLN A 177 -22.03 -12.27 -6.63
N ILE A 178 -21.52 -11.03 -6.83
CA ILE A 178 -22.35 -9.88 -7.21
C ILE A 178 -23.03 -10.15 -8.57
N VAL A 179 -22.27 -10.65 -9.53
CA VAL A 179 -22.78 -10.96 -10.86
C VAL A 179 -23.89 -12.01 -10.78
N ILE A 180 -23.63 -13.11 -10.07
CA ILE A 180 -24.61 -14.20 -9.89
C ILE A 180 -25.87 -13.70 -9.19
N ASN A 181 -25.73 -12.92 -8.12
CA ASN A 181 -26.86 -12.36 -7.38
C ASN A 181 -27.72 -11.46 -8.27
N LYS A 182 -27.06 -10.58 -9.06
CA LYS A 182 -27.78 -9.69 -9.97
C LYS A 182 -28.51 -10.43 -11.09
N LEU A 183 -27.89 -11.45 -11.66
CA LEU A 183 -28.56 -12.29 -12.66
C LEU A 183 -29.76 -13.07 -12.06
N ASN A 184 -29.64 -13.54 -10.81
CA ASN A 184 -30.77 -14.16 -10.10
C ASN A 184 -31.92 -13.17 -9.85
N GLU A 185 -31.65 -11.92 -9.47
CA GLU A 185 -32.65 -10.85 -9.33
C GLU A 185 -33.39 -10.65 -10.65
N ILE A 186 -32.69 -10.53 -11.77
CA ILE A 186 -33.30 -10.37 -13.11
C ILE A 186 -34.12 -11.57 -13.46
N LYS A 187 -33.63 -12.81 -13.25
CA LYS A 187 -34.38 -14.04 -13.48
C LYS A 187 -35.68 -14.07 -12.73
N ASN A 188 -35.64 -13.79 -11.43
CA ASN A 188 -36.86 -13.80 -10.60
C ASN A 188 -37.86 -12.74 -11.05
N GLY A 189 -37.43 -11.56 -11.45
CA GLY A 189 -38.28 -10.52 -12.01
C GLY A 189 -38.91 -10.87 -13.35
N ILE A 190 -38.34 -11.79 -14.13
CA ILE A 190 -38.95 -12.33 -15.36
C ILE A 190 -40.03 -13.37 -15.03
N THR A 191 -39.78 -14.18 -13.99
CA THR A 191 -40.70 -15.30 -13.63
C THR A 191 -41.94 -14.82 -12.86
N SER A 192 -41.86 -13.63 -12.24
CA SER A 192 -42.93 -13.03 -11.45
C SER A 192 -43.92 -12.16 -12.28
N ARG A 193 -43.72 -12.08 -13.60
CA ARG A 193 -44.58 -11.41 -14.57
C ARG A 193 -45.28 -12.41 -15.46
#